data_e0d65f4069c41dac20291608ffb15272
#
_entry.id   e0d65f4069c41dac20291608ffb15272
#
_cell.length_a   1.000
_cell.length_b   1.000
_cell.length_c   1.000
_cell.angle_alpha   90.00
_cell.angle_beta   90.00
_cell.angle_gamma   90.00
#
_symmetry.space_group_name_H-M   'P 1'
#
loop_
_entity.id
_entity.type
_entity.pdbx_description
1 polymer ?
#
loop_
_entity_poly.entity_id
_entity_poly.type
_entity_poly.pdbx_seq_one_letter_code
_entity_poly.pdbx_strand_id
1 'polypeptide(L)'
;LGASLHPDRYSFRAVSLLKSSGFKVVAMGVTEGTIDGIPIQTPFTPLQNIHTVTLYLNAKRQEAYFDFIIQLKPKRVLFNPGTENAAFAQLLDQAHIPWANACTLVLLATDQYQPNKGE
;
A
#
# COMPACT_ATOMS: atom_id res chain seq x y z
N LEU A 1 0.21 -2.36 2.16
CA LEU A 1 0.85 -2.69 3.44
C LEU A 1 -0.17 -2.62 4.58
N GLY A 2 -0.14 -3.62 5.45
CA GLY A 2 -1.16 -3.76 6.49
C GLY A 2 -2.33 -4.65 6.06
N ALA A 3 -2.08 -5.63 5.20
CA ALA A 3 -3.10 -6.53 4.68
C ALA A 3 -3.74 -7.35 5.81
N SER A 4 -5.05 -7.59 5.69
CA SER A 4 -5.86 -8.33 6.65
C SER A 4 -6.74 -9.35 5.93
N LEU A 5 -7.00 -10.48 6.59
CA LEU A 5 -7.92 -11.51 6.09
C LEU A 5 -9.39 -11.21 6.41
N HIS A 6 -9.68 -10.18 7.19
CA HIS A 6 -11.05 -9.79 7.50
C HIS A 6 -11.71 -9.10 6.30
N PRO A 7 -12.78 -9.66 5.70
CA PRO A 7 -13.38 -9.10 4.49
C PRO A 7 -13.96 -7.69 4.65
N ASP A 8 -14.30 -7.28 5.86
CA ASP A 8 -14.83 -5.94 6.15
C ASP A 8 -13.73 -4.90 6.36
N ARG A 9 -12.45 -5.28 6.38
CA ARG A 9 -11.34 -4.33 6.44
C ARG A 9 -11.08 -3.71 5.08
N TYR A 10 -10.77 -2.42 5.08
CA TYR A 10 -10.46 -1.69 3.84
C TYR A 10 -9.25 -2.27 3.12
N SER A 11 -8.24 -2.74 3.85
CA SER A 11 -7.06 -3.35 3.25
C SER A 11 -7.40 -4.61 2.45
N PHE A 12 -8.31 -5.45 2.97
CA PHE A 12 -8.79 -6.64 2.25
C PHE A 12 -9.49 -6.23 0.94
N ARG A 13 -10.41 -5.26 1.03
CA ARG A 13 -11.15 -4.77 -0.14
C ARG A 13 -10.23 -4.17 -1.17
N ALA A 14 -9.18 -3.46 -0.73
CA ALA A 14 -8.22 -2.85 -1.65
C ALA A 14 -7.44 -3.90 -2.43
N VAL A 15 -6.96 -4.96 -1.78
CA VAL A 15 -6.26 -6.07 -2.48
C VAL A 15 -7.17 -6.69 -3.52
N SER A 16 -8.41 -7.06 -3.13
CA SER A 16 -9.40 -7.63 -4.04
C SER A 16 -9.67 -6.74 -5.24
N LEU A 17 -9.93 -5.46 -4.99
CA LEU A 17 -10.31 -4.52 -6.05
C LEU A 17 -9.14 -4.20 -6.97
N LEU A 18 -7.93 -4.04 -6.43
CA LEU A 18 -6.73 -3.85 -7.26
C LEU A 18 -6.52 -5.03 -8.19
N LYS A 19 -6.63 -6.25 -7.68
CA LYS A 19 -6.49 -7.46 -8.50
C LYS A 19 -7.57 -7.51 -9.59
N SER A 20 -8.83 -7.31 -9.22
CA SER A 20 -9.94 -7.36 -10.17
C SER A 20 -9.88 -6.25 -11.21
N SER A 21 -9.21 -5.13 -10.88
CA SER A 21 -9.00 -4.02 -11.81
C SER A 21 -7.81 -4.21 -12.74
N GLY A 22 -7.10 -5.35 -12.65
CA GLY A 22 -6.02 -5.69 -13.56
C GLY A 22 -4.64 -5.25 -13.13
N PHE A 23 -4.47 -4.75 -11.90
CA PHE A 23 -3.16 -4.37 -11.37
C PHE A 23 -2.43 -5.56 -10.77
N LYS A 24 -1.10 -5.54 -10.85
CA LYS A 24 -0.26 -6.48 -10.11
C LYS A 24 -0.20 -6.03 -8.65
N VAL A 25 -0.55 -6.93 -7.75
CA VAL A 25 -0.68 -6.59 -6.31
C VAL A 25 0.25 -7.46 -5.50
N VAL A 26 0.97 -6.83 -4.57
CA VAL A 26 1.68 -7.51 -3.50
C VAL A 26 1.01 -7.10 -2.18
N ALA A 27 0.51 -8.06 -1.43
CA ALA A 27 -0.05 -7.82 -0.10
C ALA A 27 1.01 -8.13 0.95
N MET A 28 1.19 -7.26 1.93
CA MET A 28 2.15 -7.45 3.00
C MET A 28 1.47 -7.21 4.35
N GLY A 29 1.66 -8.10 5.29
CA GLY A 29 1.08 -7.99 6.62
C GLY A 29 1.60 -9.07 7.54
N VAL A 30 1.12 -9.05 8.78
CA VAL A 30 1.58 -9.99 9.83
C VAL A 30 0.76 -11.27 9.89
N THR A 31 -0.35 -11.34 9.15
CA THR A 31 -1.25 -12.51 9.15
C THR A 31 -0.96 -13.38 7.95
N GLU A 32 -0.77 -14.67 8.15
CA GLU A 32 -0.60 -15.61 7.04
C GLU A 32 -1.93 -15.88 6.36
N GLY A 33 -1.90 -16.02 5.04
CA GLY A 33 -3.09 -16.36 4.26
C GLY A 33 -3.05 -15.76 2.88
N THR A 34 -4.20 -15.81 2.20
CA THR A 34 -4.36 -15.25 0.86
C THR A 34 -5.63 -14.42 0.78
N ILE A 35 -5.61 -13.42 -0.09
CA ILE A 35 -6.78 -12.61 -0.46
C ILE A 35 -6.97 -12.76 -1.97
N ASP A 36 -8.07 -13.40 -2.38
CA ASP A 36 -8.35 -13.66 -3.81
C ASP A 36 -7.14 -14.27 -4.55
N GLY A 37 -6.47 -15.23 -3.90
CA GLY A 37 -5.30 -15.89 -4.46
C GLY A 37 -3.99 -15.12 -4.31
N ILE A 38 -4.01 -13.90 -3.78
CA ILE A 38 -2.81 -13.11 -3.52
C ILE A 38 -2.29 -13.48 -2.13
N PRO A 39 -1.09 -14.09 -2.00
CA PRO A 39 -0.55 -14.43 -0.69
C PRO A 39 -0.14 -13.17 0.07
N ILE A 40 -0.37 -13.17 1.39
CA ILE A 40 0.14 -12.10 2.25
C ILE A 40 1.60 -12.40 2.53
N GLN A 41 2.48 -11.52 2.05
CA GLN A 41 3.91 -11.62 2.30
C GLN A 41 4.23 -11.19 3.73
N THR A 42 5.24 -11.81 4.33
CA THR A 42 5.71 -11.40 5.64
C THR A 42 6.34 -10.00 5.59
N PRO A 43 6.32 -9.26 6.71
CA PRO A 43 6.97 -7.95 6.75
C PRO A 43 8.43 -8.00 6.30
N PHE A 44 8.84 -6.96 5.57
CA PHE A 44 10.21 -6.77 5.08
C PHE A 44 10.67 -7.79 4.04
N THR A 45 9.75 -8.57 3.44
CA THR A 45 10.09 -9.41 2.29
C THR A 45 10.62 -8.53 1.16
N PRO A 46 11.79 -8.85 0.57
CA PRO A 46 12.33 -8.05 -0.53
C PRO A 46 11.38 -7.99 -1.72
N LEU A 47 11.16 -6.79 -2.24
CA LEU A 47 10.26 -6.53 -3.36
C LEU A 47 10.99 -5.70 -4.41
N GLN A 48 10.54 -5.79 -5.67
CA GLN A 48 11.10 -5.03 -6.79
C GLN A 48 9.98 -4.42 -7.61
N ASN A 49 10.28 -3.30 -8.26
CA ASN A 49 9.38 -2.65 -9.22
C ASN A 49 8.03 -2.27 -8.62
N ILE A 50 8.04 -1.72 -7.41
CA ILE A 50 6.84 -1.23 -6.75
C ILE A 50 6.54 0.18 -7.23
N HIS A 51 5.40 0.36 -7.89
CA HIS A 51 4.95 1.69 -8.31
C HIS A 51 4.33 2.45 -7.16
N THR A 52 3.38 1.84 -6.46
CA THR A 52 2.60 2.49 -5.41
C THR A 52 2.61 1.65 -4.14
N VAL A 53 2.92 2.30 -3.02
CA VAL A 53 2.70 1.72 -1.70
C VAL A 53 1.42 2.32 -1.14
N THR A 54 0.44 1.49 -0.83
CA THR A 54 -0.80 1.93 -0.20
C THR A 54 -0.80 1.46 1.26
N LEU A 55 -0.92 2.41 2.18
CA LEU A 55 -0.74 2.17 3.61
C LEU A 55 -2.06 1.97 4.32
N TYR A 56 -2.16 0.90 5.09
CA TYR A 56 -3.29 0.55 5.95
C TYR A 56 -2.86 0.33 7.41
N LEU A 57 -1.66 0.79 7.77
CA LEU A 57 -1.16 0.80 9.14
C LEU A 57 -1.32 2.18 9.73
N ASN A 58 -1.63 2.29 11.02
CA ASN A 58 -1.63 3.58 11.69
C ASN A 58 -0.21 4.18 11.73
N ALA A 59 -0.12 5.49 12.03
CA ALA A 59 1.14 6.22 11.96
C ALA A 59 2.24 5.57 12.81
N LYS A 60 1.91 5.11 14.01
CA LYS A 60 2.89 4.51 14.90
C LYS A 60 3.45 3.21 14.35
N ARG A 61 2.60 2.35 13.78
CA ARG A 61 3.04 1.08 13.20
C ARG A 61 3.87 1.28 11.93
N GLN A 62 3.71 2.39 11.25
CA GLN A 62 4.50 2.70 10.06
C GLN A 62 5.98 2.92 10.37
N GLU A 63 6.32 3.33 11.58
CA GLU A 63 7.71 3.68 11.92
C GLU A 63 8.69 2.55 11.60
N ALA A 64 8.31 1.30 11.86
CA ALA A 64 9.15 0.15 11.57
C ALA A 64 9.39 -0.07 10.07
N TYR A 65 8.58 0.55 9.21
CA TYR A 65 8.63 0.35 7.76
C TYR A 65 9.20 1.55 7.00
N PHE A 66 9.55 2.64 7.67
CA PHE A 66 10.00 3.86 6.99
C PHE A 66 11.18 3.58 6.05
N ASP A 67 12.25 2.98 6.58
CA ASP A 67 13.43 2.71 5.78
C ASP A 67 13.16 1.70 4.68
N PHE A 68 12.38 0.66 4.98
CA PHE A 68 12.01 -0.37 4.01
C PHE A 68 11.29 0.26 2.81
N ILE A 69 10.29 1.11 3.06
CA ILE A 69 9.51 1.75 2.01
C ILE A 69 10.39 2.69 1.19
N ILE A 70 11.22 3.50 1.86
CA ILE A 70 12.12 4.43 1.16
C ILE A 70 13.11 3.67 0.27
N GLN A 71 13.63 2.54 0.73
CA GLN A 71 14.55 1.71 -0.05
C GLN A 71 13.88 1.05 -1.25
N LEU A 72 12.58 0.79 -1.20
CA LEU A 72 11.83 0.30 -2.35
C LEU A 72 11.80 1.31 -3.50
N LYS A 73 12.00 2.59 -3.21
CA LYS A 73 11.92 3.69 -4.18
C LYS A 73 10.63 3.66 -4.99
N PRO A 74 9.46 3.58 -4.32
CA PRO A 74 8.20 3.60 -5.05
C PRO A 74 8.01 4.94 -5.75
N LYS A 75 7.18 4.97 -6.75
CA LYS A 75 6.87 6.22 -7.45
C LYS A 75 5.84 7.05 -6.69
N ARG A 76 5.12 6.46 -5.74
CA ARG A 76 4.24 7.20 -4.84
C ARG A 76 3.87 6.37 -3.62
N VAL A 77 3.47 7.06 -2.56
CA VAL A 77 2.91 6.46 -1.35
C VAL A 77 1.54 7.06 -1.10
N LEU A 78 0.54 6.22 -0.84
CA LEU A 78 -0.81 6.65 -0.52
C LEU A 78 -1.10 6.38 0.95
N PHE A 79 -1.44 7.46 1.68
CA PHE A 79 -1.91 7.36 3.05
C PHE A 79 -3.43 7.27 3.04
N ASN A 80 -3.97 6.08 3.23
CA ASN A 80 -5.41 5.89 3.31
C ASN A 80 -5.97 6.54 4.58
N PRO A 81 -7.28 6.84 4.66
CA PRO A 81 -7.85 7.47 5.85
C PRO A 81 -7.48 6.74 7.14
N GLY A 82 -7.01 7.46 8.13
CA GLY A 82 -6.53 6.92 9.40
C GLY A 82 -5.06 6.56 9.44
N THR A 83 -4.34 6.66 8.32
CA THR A 83 -2.90 6.36 8.24
C THR A 83 -2.04 7.60 8.08
N GLU A 84 -2.63 8.79 8.06
CA GLU A 84 -1.91 10.04 7.85
C GLU A 84 -0.73 10.16 8.82
N ASN A 85 0.42 10.57 8.30
CA ASN A 85 1.66 10.59 9.08
C ASN A 85 2.56 11.71 8.60
N ALA A 86 2.50 12.85 9.28
CA ALA A 86 3.29 14.03 8.92
C ALA A 86 4.81 13.76 8.98
N ALA A 87 5.26 12.97 9.95
CA ALA A 87 6.66 12.65 10.09
C ALA A 87 7.16 11.81 8.90
N PHE A 88 6.38 10.80 8.48
CA PHE A 88 6.75 9.99 7.32
C PHE A 88 6.67 10.79 6.02
N ALA A 89 5.65 11.65 5.89
CA ALA A 89 5.52 12.51 4.72
C ALA A 89 6.76 13.39 4.55
N GLN A 90 7.31 13.92 5.65
CA GLN A 90 8.53 14.72 5.61
C GLN A 90 9.73 13.89 5.14
N LEU A 91 9.87 12.65 5.62
CA LEU A 91 10.93 11.75 5.15
C LEU A 91 10.79 11.40 3.68
N LEU A 92 9.56 11.21 3.21
CA LEU A 92 9.29 10.96 1.79
C LEU A 92 9.65 12.17 0.93
N ASP A 93 9.34 13.38 1.40
CA ASP A 93 9.75 14.61 0.71
C ASP A 93 11.27 14.70 0.59
N GLN A 94 12.01 14.39 1.65
CA GLN A 94 13.46 14.38 1.64
C GLN A 94 14.02 13.33 0.68
N ALA A 95 13.33 12.21 0.50
CA ALA A 95 13.71 11.15 -0.42
C ALA A 95 13.18 11.36 -1.84
N HIS A 96 12.48 12.48 -2.09
CA HIS A 96 11.86 12.80 -3.39
C HIS A 96 10.84 11.75 -3.84
N ILE A 97 10.09 11.18 -2.91
CA ILE A 97 9.01 10.23 -3.18
C ILE A 97 7.68 10.94 -3.04
N PRO A 98 6.89 11.08 -4.12
CA PRO A 98 5.56 11.67 -4.04
C PRO A 98 4.63 10.89 -3.12
N TRP A 99 3.76 11.59 -2.42
CA TRP A 99 2.76 10.99 -1.56
C TRP A 99 1.46 11.78 -1.59
N ALA A 100 0.38 11.15 -1.16
CA ALA A 100 -0.91 11.82 -1.02
C ALA A 100 -1.72 11.16 0.09
N ASN A 101 -2.57 11.95 0.75
CA ASN A 101 -3.63 11.43 1.62
C ASN A 101 -4.83 11.12 0.71
N ALA A 102 -5.14 9.85 0.52
CA ALA A 102 -6.17 9.46 -0.42
C ALA A 102 -6.71 8.07 -0.07
N CYS A 103 -7.98 7.84 -0.38
CA CYS A 103 -8.59 6.52 -0.22
C CYS A 103 -8.39 5.71 -1.50
N THR A 104 -7.62 4.63 -1.42
CA THR A 104 -7.34 3.77 -2.58
C THR A 104 -8.64 3.23 -3.20
N LEU A 105 -9.62 2.83 -2.38
CA LEU A 105 -10.90 2.34 -2.88
C LEU A 105 -11.67 3.40 -3.65
N VAL A 106 -11.64 4.64 -3.19
CA VAL A 106 -12.28 5.77 -3.90
C VAL A 106 -11.56 6.05 -5.21
N LEU A 107 -10.23 6.05 -5.21
CA LEU A 107 -9.45 6.25 -6.44
C LEU A 107 -9.78 5.18 -7.49
N LEU A 108 -9.91 3.92 -7.07
CA LEU A 108 -10.25 2.83 -7.97
C LEU A 108 -11.69 2.96 -8.46
N ALA A 109 -12.64 3.30 -7.58
CA ALA A 109 -14.06 3.43 -7.94
C ALA A 109 -14.32 4.60 -8.90
N THR A 110 -13.47 5.63 -8.86
CA THR A 110 -13.62 6.84 -9.70
C THR A 110 -12.65 6.85 -10.89
N ASP A 111 -11.96 5.74 -11.13
CA ASP A 111 -10.96 5.60 -12.20
C ASP A 111 -9.83 6.65 -12.11
N GLN A 112 -9.47 7.03 -10.89
CA GLN A 112 -8.42 8.03 -10.61
C GLN A 112 -7.14 7.42 -10.04
N TYR A 113 -7.08 6.10 -9.92
CA TYR A 113 -5.91 5.41 -9.36
C TYR A 113 -4.70 5.48 -10.30
N GLN A 114 -4.87 5.17 -11.55
CA GLN A 114 -4.02 5.48 -12.71
C GLN A 114 -2.57 4.96 -12.79
N PRO A 115 -2.03 4.00 -12.01
CA PRO A 115 -0.84 3.31 -12.52
C PRO A 115 -1.22 2.47 -13.72
N ASN A 116 -0.26 2.22 -14.62
CA ASN A 116 -0.50 1.36 -15.78
C ASN A 116 -0.83 -0.06 -15.33
N LYS A 117 -1.92 -0.62 -15.86
CA LYS A 117 -2.34 -1.97 -15.51
C LYS A 117 -1.34 -2.99 -15.99
N GLY A 118 -1.05 -4.01 -15.15
CA GLY A 118 -0.13 -5.08 -15.49
C GLY A 118 1.35 -4.76 -15.31
N GLU A 119 1.68 -3.60 -14.82
CA GLU A 119 3.06 -3.19 -14.53
C GLU A 119 3.49 -3.44 -13.09
#